data_67b66837823fdaee1e83e6a2f091f3ff
#
_entry.id   67b66837823fdaee1e83e6a2f091f3ff
#
_cell.length_a   1.000
_cell.length_b   1.000
_cell.length_c   1.000
_cell.angle_alpha   90.00
_cell.angle_beta   90.00
_cell.angle_gamma   90.00
#
_symmetry.space_group_name_H-M   'P 1'
#
loop_
_entity.id
_entity.type
_entity.pdbx_description
1 polymer ?
#
loop_
_entity_poly.entity_id
_entity_poly.type
_entity_poly.pdbx_seq_one_letter_code
_entity_poly.pdbx_strand_id
1 'polypeptide(L)'
;MSLISLVGAGKDFGIRTLFAELDLHIGEGERLGLIGPNGAGKSTLLKVLAGQEPLGEGERRCSPRLRVELVGQDSRVTPGLTVLEQVLQGCGAKRDLLLRFSSLSEAVAADPENQALLAELGDLSQRM
;
A
#
# COMPACT_ATOMS: atom_id res chain seq x y z
N MET A 1 9.84 -16.70 8.22
CA MET A 1 10.32 -16.20 6.90
C MET A 1 10.22 -14.69 6.91
N SER A 2 11.28 -13.95 6.60
CA SER A 2 11.23 -12.50 6.63
C SER A 2 10.50 -11.95 5.40
N LEU A 3 9.56 -11.03 5.62
CA LEU A 3 8.82 -10.35 4.54
C LEU A 3 9.62 -9.16 3.98
N ILE A 4 10.22 -8.38 4.90
CA ILE A 4 11.12 -7.26 4.57
C ILE A 4 12.33 -7.35 5.46
N SER A 5 13.50 -7.08 4.90
CA SER A 5 14.75 -6.96 5.65
C SER A 5 15.53 -5.75 5.18
N LEU A 6 16.12 -5.06 6.13
CA LEU A 6 17.19 -4.10 5.92
C LEU A 6 18.47 -4.73 6.46
N VAL A 7 19.56 -4.66 5.69
CA VAL A 7 20.85 -5.23 6.06
C VAL A 7 21.92 -4.16 5.89
N GLY A 8 22.61 -3.82 6.99
CA GLY A 8 23.62 -2.75 7.02
C GLY A 8 23.08 -1.42 6.51
N ALA A 9 21.79 -1.13 6.74
CA ALA A 9 21.11 -0.01 6.13
C ALA A 9 21.59 1.31 6.73
N GLY A 10 21.97 2.25 5.86
CA GLY A 10 22.36 3.61 6.20
C GLY A 10 21.58 4.64 5.38
N LYS A 11 21.28 5.76 6.01
CA LYS A 11 20.63 6.89 5.35
C LYS A 11 21.10 8.21 5.96
N ASP A 12 21.56 9.08 5.08
CA ASP A 12 21.91 10.46 5.39
C ASP A 12 20.89 11.43 4.83
N PHE A 13 20.74 12.55 5.48
CA PHE A 13 20.02 13.69 4.97
C PHE A 13 20.94 14.93 5.00
N GLY A 14 21.53 15.24 3.88
CA GLY A 14 22.60 16.24 3.76
C GLY A 14 23.84 15.80 4.57
N ILE A 15 24.19 16.59 5.57
CA ILE A 15 25.35 16.32 6.46
C ILE A 15 24.97 15.50 7.72
N ARG A 16 23.68 15.15 7.88
CA ARG A 16 23.18 14.47 9.08
C ARG A 16 22.86 13.03 8.76
N THR A 17 23.52 12.12 9.46
CA THR A 17 23.16 10.70 9.46
C THR A 17 21.88 10.49 10.28
N LEU A 18 20.87 9.90 9.64
CA LEU A 18 19.60 9.54 10.28
C LEU A 18 19.70 8.18 10.97
N PHE A 19 20.28 7.21 10.28
CA PHE A 19 20.61 5.89 10.82
C PHE A 19 21.76 5.28 10.00
N ALA A 20 22.55 4.43 10.63
CA ALA A 20 23.65 3.71 10.01
C ALA A 20 23.70 2.27 10.55
N GLU A 21 24.24 1.36 9.73
CA GLU A 21 24.44 -0.05 10.08
C GLU A 21 23.18 -0.73 10.68
N LEU A 22 22.00 -0.33 10.20
CA LEU A 22 20.74 -0.83 10.70
C LEU A 22 20.40 -2.19 10.08
N ASP A 23 20.31 -3.21 10.92
CA ASP A 23 19.74 -4.50 10.58
C ASP A 23 18.33 -4.59 11.16
N LEU A 24 17.34 -4.82 10.29
CA LEU A 24 15.94 -4.95 10.65
C LEU A 24 15.31 -6.06 9.83
N HIS A 25 14.60 -6.97 10.50
CA HIS A 25 13.87 -8.04 9.86
C HIS A 25 12.42 -7.99 10.32
N ILE A 26 11.48 -8.00 9.38
CA ILE A 26 10.05 -8.00 9.65
C ILE A 26 9.46 -9.29 9.11
N GLY A 27 8.92 -10.10 9.99
CA GLY A 27 8.26 -11.37 9.69
C GLY A 27 6.75 -11.25 9.52
N GLU A 28 6.13 -12.36 9.18
CA GLU A 28 4.68 -12.44 9.07
C GLU A 28 4.02 -12.30 10.45
N GLY A 29 2.95 -11.51 10.51
CA GLY A 29 2.20 -11.27 11.75
C GLY A 29 2.88 -10.37 12.77
N GLU A 30 4.10 -9.91 12.52
CA GLU A 30 4.80 -9.01 13.44
C GLU A 30 4.16 -7.62 13.47
N ARG A 31 4.17 -7.03 14.68
CA ARG A 31 3.75 -5.66 14.94
C ARG A 31 4.90 -4.93 15.64
N LEU A 32 5.50 -3.98 14.94
CA LEU A 32 6.63 -3.23 15.43
C LEU A 32 6.24 -1.79 15.70
N GLY A 33 6.65 -1.26 16.87
CA GLY A 33 6.54 0.15 17.22
C GLY A 33 7.89 0.86 17.02
N LEU A 34 7.91 1.94 16.24
CA LEU A 34 9.08 2.76 16.03
C LEU A 34 8.99 4.01 16.91
N ILE A 35 9.86 4.11 17.92
CA ILE A 35 9.85 5.17 18.93
C ILE A 35 11.13 6.00 18.81
N GLY A 36 11.02 7.28 19.06
CA GLY A 36 12.16 8.19 19.06
C GLY A 36 11.72 9.65 18.96
N PRO A 37 12.64 10.61 19.21
CA PRO A 37 12.36 12.03 19.12
C PRO A 37 12.00 12.46 17.69
N ASN A 38 11.41 13.65 17.56
CA ASN A 38 11.18 14.25 16.26
C ASN A 38 12.50 14.52 15.54
N GLY A 39 12.54 14.21 14.24
CA GLY A 39 13.75 14.33 13.43
C GLY A 39 14.76 13.17 13.60
N ALA A 40 14.41 12.10 14.32
CA ALA A 40 15.27 10.90 14.44
C ALA A 40 15.31 10.01 13.19
N GLY A 41 14.56 10.36 12.13
CA GLY A 41 14.53 9.57 10.90
C GLY A 41 13.42 8.52 10.82
N LYS A 42 12.47 8.48 11.78
CA LYS A 42 11.37 7.49 11.79
C LYS A 42 10.56 7.46 10.51
N SER A 43 10.09 8.61 10.04
CA SER A 43 9.31 8.71 8.81
C SER A 43 10.14 8.34 7.57
N THR A 44 11.43 8.65 7.57
CA THR A 44 12.35 8.25 6.51
C THR A 44 12.53 6.73 6.49
N LEU A 45 12.71 6.11 7.65
CA LEU A 45 12.81 4.65 7.74
C LEU A 45 11.54 3.95 7.25
N LEU A 46 10.35 4.47 7.58
CA LEU A 46 9.09 3.95 7.06
C LEU A 46 8.98 4.09 5.54
N LYS A 47 9.43 5.21 4.97
CA LYS A 47 9.48 5.41 3.50
C LYS A 47 10.48 4.46 2.83
N VAL A 48 11.62 4.21 3.46
CA VAL A 48 12.59 3.21 2.99
C VAL A 48 11.98 1.82 3.02
N LEU A 49 11.33 1.42 4.10
CA LEU A 49 10.62 0.14 4.19
C LEU A 49 9.52 0.01 3.13
N ALA A 50 8.79 1.09 2.85
CA ALA A 50 7.78 1.13 1.78
C ALA A 50 8.37 1.15 0.37
N GLY A 51 9.69 1.34 0.22
CA GLY A 51 10.35 1.46 -1.09
C GLY A 51 10.13 2.80 -1.78
N GLN A 52 9.66 3.82 -1.05
CA GLN A 52 9.45 5.18 -1.55
C GLN A 52 10.70 6.05 -1.45
N GLU A 53 11.66 5.65 -0.62
CA GLU A 53 12.92 6.35 -0.40
C GLU A 53 14.08 5.36 -0.54
N PRO A 54 15.13 5.66 -1.32
CA PRO A 54 16.30 4.79 -1.44
C PRO A 54 17.17 4.86 -0.18
N LEU A 55 17.91 3.79 0.07
CA LEU A 55 18.99 3.77 1.04
C LEU A 55 20.20 4.55 0.51
N GLY A 56 21.03 5.08 1.42
CA GLY A 56 22.37 5.57 1.11
C GLY A 56 23.39 4.43 1.08
N GLU A 57 23.26 3.51 2.05
CA GLU A 57 24.12 2.33 2.20
C GLU A 57 23.27 1.12 2.59
N GLY A 58 23.85 -0.08 2.38
CA GLY A 58 23.18 -1.34 2.71
C GLY A 58 22.13 -1.78 1.69
N GLU A 59 21.30 -2.71 2.07
CA GLU A 59 20.35 -3.35 1.17
C GLU A 59 18.97 -3.49 1.81
N ARG A 60 17.93 -3.21 0.99
CA ARG A 60 16.53 -3.52 1.31
C ARG A 60 16.11 -4.75 0.50
N ARG A 61 15.75 -5.81 1.19
CA ARG A 61 15.20 -7.03 0.61
C ARG A 61 13.71 -7.12 0.93
N CYS A 62 12.91 -7.46 -0.07
CA CYS A 62 11.48 -7.58 0.04
C CYS A 62 11.02 -8.85 -0.68
N SER A 63 10.08 -9.57 -0.09
CA SER A 63 9.47 -10.73 -0.74
C SER A 63 8.82 -10.31 -2.08
N PRO A 64 9.01 -11.05 -3.19
CA PRO A 64 8.57 -10.65 -4.54
C PRO A 64 7.05 -10.43 -4.67
N ARG A 65 6.25 -11.02 -3.80
CA ARG A 65 4.80 -10.93 -3.81
C ARG A 65 4.23 -10.03 -2.71
N LEU A 66 5.10 -9.42 -1.92
CA LEU A 66 4.68 -8.56 -0.82
C LEU A 66 4.20 -7.21 -1.36
N ARG A 67 3.01 -6.82 -0.96
CA ARG A 67 2.52 -5.44 -1.13
C ARG A 67 2.80 -4.68 0.15
N VAL A 68 3.41 -3.52 0.01
CA VAL A 68 3.72 -2.63 1.12
C VAL A 68 3.00 -1.32 0.91
N GLU A 69 2.16 -0.95 1.86
CA GLU A 69 1.45 0.31 1.85
C GLU A 69 1.95 1.20 3.00
N LEU A 70 2.14 2.47 2.70
CA LEU A 70 2.51 3.48 3.68
C LEU A 70 1.33 4.43 3.92
N VAL A 71 0.83 4.44 5.14
CA VAL A 71 -0.16 5.44 5.57
C VAL A 71 0.61 6.64 6.13
N GLY A 72 0.51 7.78 5.43
CA GLY A 72 1.13 9.03 5.86
C GLY A 72 0.37 9.70 7.01
N GLN A 73 1.02 10.70 7.63
CA GLN A 73 0.38 11.52 8.66
C GLN A 73 -0.69 12.44 8.07
N ASP A 74 -0.52 12.87 6.82
CA ASP A 74 -1.48 13.69 6.10
C ASP A 74 -2.35 12.82 5.21
N SER A 75 -3.64 12.78 5.49
CA SER A 75 -4.63 12.13 4.63
C SER A 75 -4.84 12.98 3.37
N ARG A 76 -4.18 12.61 2.29
CA ARG A 76 -4.43 13.26 0.99
C ARG A 76 -5.71 12.70 0.40
N VAL A 77 -6.78 13.47 0.56
CA VAL A 77 -8.05 13.20 -0.13
C VAL A 77 -7.98 13.81 -1.52
N THR A 78 -8.25 13.01 -2.55
CA THR A 78 -8.33 13.52 -3.93
C THR A 78 -9.70 14.19 -4.12
N PRO A 79 -9.74 15.52 -4.41
CA PRO A 79 -11.00 16.19 -4.64
C PRO A 79 -11.81 15.54 -5.77
N GLY A 80 -13.12 15.43 -5.57
CA GLY A 80 -14.05 14.87 -6.57
C GLY A 80 -14.21 13.36 -6.54
N LEU A 81 -13.48 12.64 -5.69
CA LEU A 81 -13.70 11.21 -5.48
C LEU A 81 -14.66 10.95 -4.33
N THR A 82 -15.47 9.90 -4.48
CA THR A 82 -16.22 9.33 -3.37
C THR A 82 -15.30 8.64 -2.37
N VAL A 83 -15.79 8.39 -1.16
CA VAL A 83 -15.02 7.64 -0.13
C VAL A 83 -14.61 6.26 -0.65
N LEU A 84 -15.50 5.57 -1.35
CA LEU A 84 -15.22 4.26 -1.95
C LEU A 84 -14.09 4.33 -2.96
N GLU A 85 -14.14 5.27 -3.89
CA GLU A 85 -13.10 5.46 -4.90
C GLU A 85 -11.75 5.81 -4.26
N GLN A 86 -11.76 6.64 -3.21
CA GLN A 86 -10.55 7.00 -2.47
C GLN A 86 -9.91 5.77 -1.80
N VAL A 87 -10.70 4.92 -1.15
CA VAL A 87 -10.23 3.67 -0.54
C VAL A 87 -9.71 2.70 -1.59
N LEU A 88 -10.39 2.59 -2.73
CA LEU A 88 -10.01 1.69 -3.82
C LEU A 88 -8.75 2.14 -4.59
N GLN A 89 -8.27 3.38 -4.40
CA GLN A 89 -7.01 3.81 -5.01
C GLN A 89 -5.82 2.90 -4.67
N GLY A 90 -5.80 2.34 -3.45
CA GLY A 90 -4.78 1.38 -3.01
C GLY A 90 -4.90 -0.03 -3.62
N CYS A 91 -6.01 -0.35 -4.28
CA CYS A 91 -6.27 -1.70 -4.79
C CYS A 91 -5.56 -2.03 -6.12
N GLY A 92 -4.81 -1.08 -6.70
CA GLY A 92 -4.05 -1.28 -7.94
C GLY A 92 -4.92 -1.83 -9.07
N ALA A 93 -4.47 -2.88 -9.74
CA ALA A 93 -5.16 -3.48 -10.90
C ALA A 93 -6.58 -4.00 -10.59
N LYS A 94 -6.90 -4.28 -9.33
CA LYS A 94 -8.26 -4.70 -8.92
C LYS A 94 -9.24 -3.54 -8.77
N ARG A 95 -8.76 -2.30 -8.71
CA ARG A 95 -9.60 -1.12 -8.55
C ARG A 95 -10.69 -1.05 -9.62
N ASP A 96 -10.30 -1.15 -10.88
CA ASP A 96 -11.23 -1.01 -12.01
C ASP A 96 -12.28 -2.13 -12.02
N LEU A 97 -11.88 -3.35 -11.64
CA LEU A 97 -12.82 -4.47 -11.47
C LEU A 97 -13.82 -4.20 -10.35
N LEU A 98 -13.38 -3.69 -9.20
CA LEU A 98 -14.25 -3.39 -8.06
C LEU A 98 -15.22 -2.24 -8.37
N LEU A 99 -14.76 -1.17 -9.01
CA LEU A 99 -15.63 -0.06 -9.43
C LEU A 99 -16.67 -0.52 -10.44
N ARG A 100 -16.27 -1.34 -11.43
CA ARG A 100 -17.20 -1.89 -12.42
C ARG A 100 -18.21 -2.83 -11.78
N PHE A 101 -17.79 -3.65 -10.82
CA PHE A 101 -18.69 -4.51 -10.06
C PHE A 101 -19.73 -3.70 -9.27
N SER A 102 -19.29 -2.62 -8.59
CA SER A 102 -20.21 -1.74 -7.86
C SER A 102 -21.24 -1.10 -8.78
N SER A 103 -20.82 -0.51 -9.90
CA SER A 103 -21.73 0.13 -10.86
C SER A 103 -22.69 -0.84 -11.52
N LEU A 104 -22.24 -2.05 -11.86
CA LEU A 104 -23.10 -3.11 -12.40
C LEU A 104 -24.10 -3.62 -11.37
N SER A 105 -23.69 -3.74 -10.11
CA SER A 105 -24.60 -4.15 -9.02
C SER A 105 -25.71 -3.13 -8.81
N GLU A 106 -25.40 -1.84 -8.89
CA GLU A 106 -26.41 -0.77 -8.84
C GLU A 106 -27.37 -0.81 -10.04
N ALA A 107 -26.82 -1.03 -11.25
CA ALA A 107 -27.63 -1.15 -12.46
C ALA A 107 -28.56 -2.37 -12.44
N VAL A 108 -28.11 -3.51 -11.95
CA VAL A 108 -28.95 -4.71 -11.74
C VAL A 108 -30.01 -4.46 -10.67
N ALA A 109 -29.69 -3.73 -9.61
CA ALA A 109 -30.67 -3.38 -8.58
C ALA A 109 -31.79 -2.46 -9.13
N ALA A 110 -31.45 -1.60 -10.11
CA ALA A 110 -32.41 -0.71 -10.77
C ALA A 110 -33.27 -1.44 -11.83
N ASP A 111 -32.72 -2.47 -12.50
CA ASP A 111 -33.40 -3.28 -13.53
C ASP A 111 -33.08 -4.78 -13.33
N PRO A 112 -33.75 -5.44 -12.37
CA PRO A 112 -33.45 -6.84 -12.00
C PRO A 112 -33.78 -7.88 -13.09
N GLU A 113 -34.58 -7.53 -14.08
CA GLU A 113 -34.96 -8.44 -15.15
C GLU A 113 -34.02 -8.39 -16.37
N ASN A 114 -33.06 -7.49 -16.36
CA ASN A 114 -32.12 -7.31 -17.47
C ASN A 114 -31.07 -8.43 -17.48
N GLN A 115 -31.32 -9.42 -18.32
CA GLN A 115 -30.45 -10.60 -18.42
C GLN A 115 -29.02 -10.27 -18.88
N ALA A 116 -28.83 -9.21 -19.66
CA ALA A 116 -27.50 -8.79 -20.11
C ALA A 116 -26.66 -8.26 -18.94
N LEU A 117 -27.25 -7.44 -18.05
CA LEU A 117 -26.57 -6.94 -16.85
C LEU A 117 -26.26 -8.07 -15.86
N LEU A 118 -27.18 -9.01 -15.69
CA LEU A 118 -26.98 -10.18 -14.84
C LEU A 118 -25.84 -11.07 -15.34
N ALA A 119 -25.76 -11.30 -16.65
CA ALA A 119 -24.68 -12.08 -17.25
C ALA A 119 -23.33 -11.38 -17.08
N GLU A 120 -23.27 -10.06 -17.34
CA GLU A 120 -22.03 -9.29 -17.15
C GLU A 120 -21.57 -9.26 -15.70
N LEU A 121 -22.49 -9.13 -14.73
CA LEU A 121 -22.19 -9.18 -13.32
C LEU A 121 -21.66 -10.56 -12.90
N GLY A 122 -22.24 -11.64 -13.45
CA GLY A 122 -21.79 -13.01 -13.24
C GLY A 122 -20.35 -13.24 -13.72
N ASP A 123 -20.04 -12.82 -14.94
CA ASP A 123 -18.69 -12.92 -15.52
C ASP A 123 -17.67 -12.12 -14.72
N LEU A 124 -18.05 -10.93 -14.28
CA LEU A 124 -17.17 -10.06 -13.48
C LEU A 124 -16.88 -10.67 -12.10
N SER A 125 -17.90 -11.28 -11.48
CA SER A 125 -17.79 -11.96 -10.19
C SER A 125 -16.82 -13.14 -10.21
N GLN A 126 -16.74 -13.87 -11.34
CA GLN A 126 -15.77 -14.97 -11.50
C GLN A 126 -14.32 -14.50 -11.66
N ARG A 127 -14.12 -13.23 -12.04
CA ARG A 127 -12.79 -12.64 -12.26
C ARG A 127 -12.21 -11.93 -11.02
N MET A 128 -13.00 -11.78 -9.95
CA MET A 128 -12.59 -11.18 -8.67
C MET A 128 -11.92 -12.20 -7.74
#